data_d545a57a74250a0e4636186fa29cf707
#
_entry.id   d545a57a74250a0e4636186fa29cf707
#
_cell.length_a   1.000
_cell.length_b   1.000
_cell.length_c   1.000
_cell.angle_alpha   90.00
_cell.angle_beta   90.00
_cell.angle_gamma   90.00
#
_symmetry.space_group_name_H-M   'P 1'
#
loop_
_entity.id
_entity.type
_entity.pdbx_description
1 polymer ?
#
loop_
_entity_poly.entity_id
_entity_poly.type
_entity_poly.pdbx_seq_one_letter_code
_entity_poly.pdbx_strand_id
1 'polypeptide(L)'
;KKRHIDVETDGFYGAYWKCKTGSDCAMIAMIGDDPEDYLARTSVKWLHKLGVNVMTMSPGKKDYGHHNYPLERIEKAINWLKMNSNQKIGIVGASTTGTLALTAASYFEDITLTIGLTPSDFIWQGFMQGKKDGCKEWPIEGESLFSYKGEPLPYMPFCYKHPDYWHVIKKETKRTGDMINSRKLFDDSEKAHPITEDEMIKIEKIHGTLLLIGAEDDVLWDTAKYIRRMKQRMKEHPHTCRLEFVIYEHGTHFVL
;
A
#
# COMPACT_ATOMS: atom_id res chain seq x y z
N LYS A 1 6.07 24.83 5.35
CA LYS A 1 7.21 24.71 4.40
C LYS A 1 7.23 23.31 3.81
N LYS A 2 7.54 23.20 2.51
CA LYS A 2 7.77 21.94 1.80
C LYS A 2 9.28 21.73 1.62
N ARG A 3 9.76 20.49 1.76
CA ARG A 3 11.11 20.06 1.40
C ARG A 3 11.01 18.84 0.47
N HIS A 4 11.66 18.90 -0.68
CA HIS A 4 11.85 17.76 -1.56
C HIS A 4 12.85 16.79 -0.94
N ILE A 5 12.61 15.52 -1.14
CA ILE A 5 13.44 14.41 -0.69
C ILE A 5 13.78 13.58 -1.92
N ASP A 6 15.03 13.30 -2.14
CA ASP A 6 15.49 12.51 -3.27
C ASP A 6 16.36 11.31 -2.84
N VAL A 7 16.45 10.33 -3.74
CA VAL A 7 17.10 9.06 -3.44
C VAL A 7 18.61 9.23 -3.25
N GLU A 8 19.25 10.15 -3.98
CA GLU A 8 20.71 10.30 -3.96
C GLU A 8 21.17 10.88 -2.63
N THR A 9 20.45 11.87 -2.11
CA THR A 9 20.84 12.58 -0.87
C THR A 9 20.22 11.99 0.39
N ASP A 10 18.96 11.57 0.33
CA ASP A 10 18.18 11.15 1.51
C ASP A 10 17.94 9.63 1.52
N GLY A 11 18.20 8.94 0.41
CA GLY A 11 18.07 7.49 0.27
C GLY A 11 16.65 7.00 0.03
N PHE A 12 15.68 7.90 -0.16
CA PHE A 12 14.31 7.62 -0.55
C PHE A 12 13.73 8.81 -1.32
N TYR A 13 12.60 8.60 -1.99
CA TYR A 13 11.93 9.63 -2.80
C TYR A 13 10.64 10.08 -2.14
N GLY A 14 10.45 11.39 -1.97
CA GLY A 14 9.28 11.92 -1.30
C GLY A 14 9.25 13.44 -1.21
N ALA A 15 8.32 13.96 -0.41
CA ALA A 15 8.27 15.37 -0.03
C ALA A 15 7.78 15.52 1.41
N TYR A 16 8.47 16.33 2.19
CA TYR A 16 8.08 16.64 3.56
C TYR A 16 7.34 17.98 3.63
N TRP A 17 6.19 17.96 4.29
CA TRP A 17 5.26 19.07 4.43
C TRP A 17 5.07 19.37 5.92
N LYS A 18 5.77 20.37 6.42
CA LYS A 18 5.67 20.78 7.82
C LYS A 18 4.34 21.49 8.09
N CYS A 19 3.61 21.04 9.11
CA CYS A 19 2.39 21.69 9.59
C CYS A 19 2.71 23.03 10.26
N LYS A 20 1.82 24.00 10.14
CA LYS A 20 2.00 25.35 10.71
C LYS A 20 1.82 25.37 12.24
N THR A 21 1.06 24.46 12.79
CA THR A 21 0.69 24.41 14.22
C THR A 21 1.81 23.91 15.13
N GLY A 22 2.93 23.43 14.55
CA GLY A 22 4.03 22.83 15.31
C GLY A 22 3.61 21.47 15.90
N SER A 23 3.99 20.39 15.26
CA SER A 23 3.64 19.03 15.69
C SER A 23 4.89 18.17 15.81
N ASP A 24 4.89 17.24 16.77
CA ASP A 24 5.85 16.16 16.88
C ASP A 24 5.33 14.84 16.25
N CYS A 25 4.12 14.91 15.64
CA CYS A 25 3.50 13.80 14.94
C CYS A 25 3.67 13.95 13.43
N ALA A 26 4.01 12.87 12.74
CA ALA A 26 4.07 12.83 11.29
C ALA A 26 3.33 11.61 10.72
N MET A 27 2.74 11.80 9.55
CA MET A 27 2.13 10.72 8.76
C MET A 27 2.94 10.53 7.47
N ILE A 28 3.39 9.31 7.23
CA ILE A 28 3.86 8.88 5.91
C ILE A 28 2.61 8.61 5.08
N ALA A 29 2.37 9.41 4.05
CA ALA A 29 1.19 9.32 3.19
C ALA A 29 1.57 8.83 1.80
N MET A 30 1.11 7.63 1.45
CA MET A 30 1.35 7.02 0.15
C MET A 30 0.04 7.01 -0.66
N ILE A 31 -0.43 8.21 -0.97
CA ILE A 31 -1.66 8.48 -1.72
C ILE A 31 -1.28 9.25 -2.99
N GLY A 32 -1.58 8.66 -4.15
CA GLY A 32 -1.22 9.21 -5.46
C GLY A 32 -0.04 8.50 -6.11
N ASP A 33 0.22 8.82 -7.38
CA ASP A 33 1.28 8.22 -8.19
C ASP A 33 2.62 8.95 -8.09
N ASP A 34 2.60 10.15 -7.50
CA ASP A 34 3.79 10.99 -7.27
C ASP A 34 3.64 11.71 -5.92
N PRO A 35 4.72 11.90 -5.14
CA PRO A 35 4.67 12.58 -3.85
C PRO A 35 4.11 14.00 -3.88
N GLU A 36 3.98 14.60 -5.05
CA GLU A 36 3.52 15.98 -5.22
C GLU A 36 2.36 16.12 -6.20
N ASP A 37 1.71 15.04 -6.59
CA ASP A 37 0.53 15.09 -7.42
C ASP A 37 -0.71 15.64 -6.69
N TYR A 38 -1.83 15.70 -7.38
CA TYR A 38 -3.07 16.25 -6.84
C TYR A 38 -3.57 15.46 -5.61
N LEU A 39 -3.52 14.13 -5.67
CA LEU A 39 -3.99 13.27 -4.57
C LEU A 39 -3.08 13.37 -3.34
N ALA A 40 -1.76 13.36 -3.55
CA ALA A 40 -0.79 13.58 -2.48
C ALA A 40 -1.01 14.92 -1.78
N ARG A 41 -1.16 16.02 -2.55
CA ARG A 41 -1.43 17.36 -1.99
C ARG A 41 -2.78 17.43 -1.27
N THR A 42 -3.77 16.68 -1.72
CA THR A 42 -5.08 16.63 -1.05
C THR A 42 -4.96 15.92 0.30
N SER A 43 -4.24 14.80 0.36
CA SER A 43 -3.96 14.11 1.63
C SER A 43 -3.20 15.01 2.61
N VAL A 44 -2.23 15.78 2.13
CA VAL A 44 -1.51 16.79 2.95
C VAL A 44 -2.46 17.81 3.56
N LYS A 45 -3.40 18.34 2.76
CA LYS A 45 -4.39 19.33 3.27
C LYS A 45 -5.25 18.75 4.39
N TRP A 46 -5.67 17.49 4.27
CA TRP A 46 -6.48 16.83 5.29
C TRP A 46 -5.69 16.58 6.56
N LEU A 47 -4.50 16.01 6.43
CA LEU A 47 -3.65 15.69 7.57
C LEU A 47 -3.17 16.95 8.30
N HIS A 48 -2.92 18.05 7.59
CA HIS A 48 -2.61 19.34 8.21
C HIS A 48 -3.79 19.91 9.03
N LYS A 49 -5.06 19.65 8.65
CA LYS A 49 -6.22 20.01 9.48
C LYS A 49 -6.24 19.25 10.80
N LEU A 50 -5.65 18.06 10.84
CA LEU A 50 -5.48 17.27 12.06
C LEU A 50 -4.22 17.65 12.86
N GLY A 51 -3.46 18.63 12.39
CA GLY A 51 -2.26 19.12 13.08
C GLY A 51 -1.04 18.23 12.95
N VAL A 52 -0.96 17.34 11.94
CA VAL A 52 0.19 16.45 11.74
C VAL A 52 1.08 16.91 10.59
N ASN A 53 2.39 16.70 10.72
CA ASN A 53 3.34 16.81 9.62
C ASN A 53 3.12 15.67 8.62
N VAL A 54 3.48 15.86 7.36
CA VAL A 54 3.26 14.84 6.34
C VAL A 54 4.54 14.59 5.56
N MET A 55 4.88 13.33 5.41
CA MET A 55 5.86 12.83 4.44
C MET A 55 5.10 12.12 3.33
N THR A 56 4.96 12.74 2.17
CA THR A 56 4.38 12.07 1.01
C THR A 56 5.43 11.22 0.32
N MET A 57 5.07 9.99 -0.02
CA MET A 57 5.90 9.03 -0.75
C MET A 57 5.08 8.33 -1.83
N SER A 58 5.73 7.81 -2.84
CA SER A 58 5.10 6.93 -3.82
C SER A 58 6.15 5.99 -4.41
N PRO A 59 5.89 4.69 -4.50
CA PRO A 59 6.74 3.76 -5.24
C PRO A 59 6.61 3.88 -6.76
N GLY A 60 5.81 4.82 -7.26
CA GLY A 60 5.50 4.98 -8.67
C GLY A 60 6.69 5.24 -9.60
N LYS A 61 6.42 5.64 -10.83
CA LYS A 61 7.38 5.68 -11.96
C LYS A 61 8.69 6.43 -11.74
N LYS A 62 8.71 7.38 -10.82
CA LYS A 62 9.91 8.21 -10.54
C LYS A 62 10.82 7.60 -9.48
N ASP A 63 10.38 6.60 -8.76
CA ASP A 63 11.19 5.83 -7.82
C ASP A 63 11.40 4.42 -8.36
N TYR A 64 10.89 3.42 -7.68
CA TYR A 64 11.18 2.00 -7.95
C TYR A 64 10.11 1.32 -8.80
N GLY A 65 8.87 1.78 -8.73
CA GLY A 65 7.70 1.11 -9.29
C GLY A 65 7.07 0.10 -8.32
N HIS A 66 6.13 -0.69 -8.84
CA HIS A 66 5.38 -1.71 -8.07
C HIS A 66 6.01 -3.12 -8.22
N HIS A 67 7.34 -3.19 -8.14
CA HIS A 67 8.08 -4.45 -8.21
C HIS A 67 9.36 -4.35 -7.37
N ASN A 68 9.54 -5.29 -6.48
CA ASN A 68 10.66 -5.33 -5.52
C ASN A 68 10.93 -4.00 -4.82
N TYR A 69 9.88 -3.23 -4.52
CA TYR A 69 10.03 -1.94 -3.84
C TYR A 69 10.71 -2.15 -2.48
N PRO A 70 11.89 -1.52 -2.23
CA PRO A 70 12.63 -1.77 -1.01
C PRO A 70 11.93 -1.17 0.22
N LEU A 71 11.59 -1.98 1.21
CA LEU A 71 11.03 -1.50 2.48
C LEU A 71 11.98 -0.53 3.20
N GLU A 72 13.28 -0.61 2.92
CA GLU A 72 14.30 0.31 3.42
C GLU A 72 14.03 1.78 3.03
N ARG A 73 13.26 2.03 1.97
CA ARG A 73 12.80 3.39 1.63
C ARG A 73 11.97 3.99 2.77
N ILE A 74 11.07 3.18 3.33
CA ILE A 74 10.20 3.60 4.44
C ILE A 74 11.00 3.67 5.73
N GLU A 75 11.91 2.75 5.99
CA GLU A 75 12.81 2.79 7.15
C GLU A 75 13.63 4.09 7.17
N LYS A 76 14.19 4.48 6.03
CA LYS A 76 14.91 5.75 5.88
C LYS A 76 14.01 6.96 6.10
N ALA A 77 12.77 6.92 5.61
CA ALA A 77 11.79 7.98 5.87
C ALA A 77 11.46 8.11 7.36
N ILE A 78 11.28 6.99 8.07
CA ILE A 78 11.08 6.96 9.53
C ILE A 78 12.27 7.61 10.24
N ASN A 79 13.48 7.19 9.92
CA ASN A 79 14.71 7.74 10.53
C ASN A 79 14.86 9.24 10.24
N TRP A 80 14.57 9.65 9.00
CA TRP A 80 14.60 11.06 8.62
C TRP A 80 13.58 11.88 9.42
N LEU A 81 12.36 11.38 9.60
CA LEU A 81 11.31 12.02 10.39
C LEU A 81 11.73 12.18 11.86
N LYS A 82 12.31 11.14 12.46
CA LYS A 82 12.83 11.19 13.84
C LYS A 82 13.92 12.25 14.00
N MET A 83 14.87 12.30 13.07
CA MET A 83 15.93 13.34 13.06
C MET A 83 15.37 14.75 12.86
N ASN A 84 14.19 14.90 12.29
CA ASN A 84 13.50 16.17 12.12
C ASN A 84 12.38 16.40 13.16
N SER A 85 12.58 15.90 14.38
CA SER A 85 11.74 16.15 15.56
C SER A 85 10.32 15.61 15.48
N ASN A 86 10.10 14.55 14.71
CA ASN A 86 8.83 13.83 14.72
C ASN A 86 8.99 12.57 15.57
N GLN A 87 8.30 12.52 16.72
CA GLN A 87 8.40 11.42 17.68
C GLN A 87 7.32 10.35 17.48
N LYS A 88 6.17 10.74 16.95
CA LYS A 88 5.04 9.85 16.68
C LYS A 88 4.84 9.73 15.18
N ILE A 89 4.93 8.51 14.67
CA ILE A 89 4.89 8.25 13.23
C ILE A 89 3.74 7.31 12.90
N GLY A 90 2.92 7.76 11.96
CA GLY A 90 1.89 6.94 11.33
C GLY A 90 2.18 6.72 9.84
N ILE A 91 1.45 5.78 9.25
CA ILE A 91 1.50 5.50 7.82
C ILE A 91 0.09 5.30 7.27
N VAL A 92 -0.17 5.84 6.10
CA VAL A 92 -1.42 5.63 5.36
C VAL A 92 -1.12 5.33 3.91
N GLY A 93 -1.79 4.31 3.38
CA GLY A 93 -1.72 3.96 1.97
C GLY A 93 -3.07 3.50 1.45
N ALA A 94 -3.23 3.52 0.13
CA ALA A 94 -4.43 3.08 -0.56
C ALA A 94 -4.09 2.06 -1.64
N SER A 95 -4.94 1.03 -1.80
CA SER A 95 -4.73 0.02 -2.84
C SER A 95 -3.39 -0.70 -2.65
N THR A 96 -2.55 -0.76 -3.66
CA THR A 96 -1.20 -1.34 -3.59
C THR A 96 -0.35 -0.70 -2.47
N THR A 97 -0.44 0.61 -2.29
CA THR A 97 0.27 1.29 -1.19
C THR A 97 -0.40 1.09 0.17
N GLY A 98 -1.67 0.72 0.21
CA GLY A 98 -2.32 0.21 1.43
C GLY A 98 -1.68 -1.10 1.89
N THR A 99 -1.45 -2.01 0.97
CA THR A 99 -0.70 -3.26 1.21
C THR A 99 0.74 -2.98 1.64
N LEU A 100 1.40 -1.98 1.03
CA LEU A 100 2.73 -1.53 1.44
C LEU A 100 2.74 -0.96 2.86
N ALA A 101 1.72 -0.16 3.23
CA ALA A 101 1.61 0.40 4.58
C ALA A 101 1.50 -0.68 5.64
N LEU A 102 0.66 -1.70 5.42
CA LEU A 102 0.54 -2.85 6.32
C LEU A 102 1.85 -3.64 6.43
N THR A 103 2.49 -3.90 5.28
CA THR A 103 3.76 -4.62 5.22
C THR A 103 4.84 -3.86 6.00
N ALA A 104 5.04 -2.57 5.72
CA ALA A 104 6.03 -1.74 6.41
C ALA A 104 5.78 -1.67 7.92
N ALA A 105 4.54 -1.49 8.34
CA ALA A 105 4.19 -1.44 9.76
C ALA A 105 4.44 -2.78 10.48
N SER A 106 4.36 -3.91 9.79
CA SER A 106 4.70 -5.22 10.35
C SER A 106 6.21 -5.43 10.53
N TYR A 107 7.04 -4.64 9.85
CA TYR A 107 8.51 -4.67 9.95
C TYR A 107 9.07 -3.59 10.90
N PHE A 108 8.42 -2.43 11.00
CA PHE A 108 8.96 -1.25 11.68
C PHE A 108 8.07 -0.83 12.85
N GLU A 109 8.50 -1.15 14.07
CA GLU A 109 7.77 -0.88 15.32
C GLU A 109 7.58 0.61 15.65
N ASP A 110 8.39 1.47 15.03
CA ASP A 110 8.26 2.93 15.15
C ASP A 110 6.94 3.47 14.57
N ILE A 111 6.27 2.70 13.70
CA ILE A 111 4.96 3.04 13.16
C ILE A 111 3.91 2.65 14.19
N THR A 112 3.21 3.64 14.76
CA THR A 112 2.22 3.44 15.83
C THR A 112 0.78 3.74 15.41
N LEU A 113 0.57 4.18 14.18
CA LEU A 113 -0.73 4.30 13.53
C LEU A 113 -0.60 3.84 12.09
N THR A 114 -1.38 2.85 11.69
CA THR A 114 -1.39 2.34 10.33
C THR A 114 -2.80 2.41 9.77
N ILE A 115 -2.96 3.02 8.60
CA ILE A 115 -4.24 3.14 7.91
C ILE A 115 -4.10 2.48 6.53
N GLY A 116 -4.83 1.39 6.31
CA GLY A 116 -4.91 0.70 5.04
C GLY A 116 -6.27 0.94 4.37
N LEU A 117 -6.25 1.67 3.25
CA LEU A 117 -7.44 1.89 2.43
C LEU A 117 -7.45 0.86 1.31
N THR A 118 -8.47 0.01 1.29
CA THR A 118 -8.62 -1.11 0.35
C THR A 118 -7.35 -1.96 0.15
N PRO A 119 -6.66 -2.39 1.22
CA PRO A 119 -5.45 -3.20 1.12
C PRO A 119 -5.77 -4.67 0.83
N SER A 120 -4.76 -5.45 0.45
CA SER A 120 -4.78 -6.90 0.60
C SER A 120 -4.16 -7.30 1.95
N ASP A 121 -4.38 -8.55 2.35
CA ASP A 121 -3.76 -9.18 3.51
C ASP A 121 -2.56 -10.08 3.14
N PHE A 122 -2.17 -10.07 1.88
CA PHE A 122 -1.04 -10.82 1.32
C PHE A 122 -0.28 -9.97 0.30
N ILE A 123 0.95 -10.38 0.02
CA ILE A 123 1.81 -9.80 -0.99
C ILE A 123 1.62 -10.59 -2.29
N TRP A 124 1.57 -9.90 -3.42
CA TRP A 124 1.47 -10.54 -4.74
C TRP A 124 2.68 -10.22 -5.61
N GLN A 125 2.70 -10.84 -6.78
CA GLN A 125 3.74 -10.67 -7.79
C GLN A 125 3.87 -9.21 -8.20
N GLY A 126 5.10 -8.74 -8.34
CA GLY A 126 5.40 -7.40 -8.84
C GLY A 126 4.93 -7.21 -10.28
N PHE A 127 4.60 -5.99 -10.63
CA PHE A 127 4.11 -5.64 -11.97
C PHE A 127 4.65 -4.29 -12.43
N MET A 128 4.77 -4.17 -13.75
CA MET A 128 5.14 -2.92 -14.41
C MET A 128 3.89 -2.19 -14.87
N GLN A 129 3.86 -0.88 -14.71
CA GLN A 129 2.88 0.02 -15.31
C GLN A 129 3.50 0.78 -16.48
N GLY A 130 2.72 0.93 -17.56
CA GLY A 130 3.17 1.65 -18.75
C GLY A 130 2.40 1.23 -19.99
N LYS A 131 3.02 1.38 -21.17
CA LYS A 131 2.49 0.85 -22.43
C LYS A 131 3.52 -0.09 -23.02
N LYS A 132 3.15 -1.34 -23.20
CA LYS A 132 3.92 -2.36 -23.90
C LYS A 132 2.96 -3.22 -24.72
N ASP A 133 3.12 -3.28 -26.01
CA ASP A 133 2.28 -4.08 -26.92
C ASP A 133 0.76 -3.86 -26.71
N GLY A 134 0.37 -2.60 -26.41
CA GLY A 134 -1.00 -2.25 -26.10
C GLY A 134 -1.48 -2.61 -24.69
N CYS A 135 -0.64 -3.28 -23.90
CA CYS A 135 -0.89 -3.57 -22.49
C CYS A 135 -0.46 -2.40 -21.59
N LYS A 136 -1.31 -2.04 -20.61
CA LYS A 136 -0.98 -0.99 -19.64
C LYS A 136 -0.25 -1.53 -18.42
N GLU A 137 -0.43 -2.80 -18.13
CA GLU A 137 0.18 -3.49 -16.99
C GLU A 137 0.59 -4.89 -17.41
N TRP A 138 1.68 -5.39 -16.83
CA TRP A 138 2.12 -6.78 -16.97
C TRP A 138 2.88 -7.23 -15.74
N PRO A 139 2.72 -8.51 -15.32
CA PRO A 139 3.45 -9.06 -14.19
C PRO A 139 4.92 -9.28 -14.55
N ILE A 140 5.80 -9.23 -13.56
CA ILE A 140 7.22 -9.48 -13.72
C ILE A 140 7.56 -10.82 -13.06
N GLU A 141 8.11 -11.74 -13.85
CA GLU A 141 8.51 -13.05 -13.34
C GLU A 141 9.65 -12.91 -12.30
N GLY A 142 9.53 -13.63 -11.19
CA GLY A 142 10.53 -13.66 -10.13
C GLY A 142 10.59 -12.43 -9.25
N GLU A 143 9.71 -11.44 -9.43
CA GLU A 143 9.67 -10.24 -8.61
C GLU A 143 8.39 -10.16 -7.77
N SER A 144 8.56 -9.76 -6.52
CA SER A 144 7.50 -9.43 -5.59
C SER A 144 7.07 -7.97 -5.74
N LEU A 145 5.96 -7.58 -5.13
CA LEU A 145 5.67 -6.15 -4.93
C LEU A 145 6.79 -5.46 -4.15
N PHE A 146 7.31 -6.13 -3.10
CA PHE A 146 8.24 -5.56 -2.15
C PHE A 146 9.47 -6.43 -1.96
N SER A 147 10.56 -5.78 -1.55
CA SER A 147 11.80 -6.44 -1.14
C SER A 147 12.26 -5.93 0.22
N TYR A 148 13.07 -6.73 0.88
CA TYR A 148 13.75 -6.34 2.12
C TYR A 148 15.14 -6.97 2.18
N LYS A 149 16.15 -6.19 2.52
CA LYS A 149 17.58 -6.60 2.52
C LYS A 149 18.03 -7.19 1.18
N GLY A 150 17.52 -6.61 0.08
CA GLY A 150 17.87 -7.02 -1.27
C GLY A 150 17.15 -8.25 -1.79
N GLU A 151 16.29 -8.90 -0.99
CA GLU A 151 15.56 -10.11 -1.39
C GLU A 151 14.07 -9.80 -1.59
N PRO A 152 13.44 -10.35 -2.65
CA PRO A 152 12.00 -10.29 -2.81
C PRO A 152 11.29 -10.92 -1.62
N LEU A 153 10.23 -10.28 -1.12
CA LEU A 153 9.37 -10.91 -0.11
C LEU A 153 8.55 -12.03 -0.75
N PRO A 154 8.20 -13.08 0.01
CA PRO A 154 7.29 -14.12 -0.48
C PRO A 154 5.98 -13.52 -1.00
N TYR A 155 5.51 -14.02 -2.14
CA TYR A 155 4.36 -13.44 -2.84
C TYR A 155 3.52 -14.48 -3.58
N MET A 156 2.24 -14.21 -3.72
CA MET A 156 1.34 -14.96 -4.59
C MET A 156 1.65 -14.65 -6.07
N PRO A 157 2.01 -15.63 -6.90
CA PRO A 157 2.18 -15.41 -8.33
C PRO A 157 0.82 -15.27 -9.02
N PHE A 158 0.73 -14.39 -10.01
CA PHE A 158 -0.45 -14.34 -10.88
C PHE A 158 -0.52 -15.55 -11.79
N CYS A 159 -1.71 -16.10 -11.98
CA CYS A 159 -1.94 -17.21 -12.92
C CYS A 159 -1.95 -16.79 -14.38
N TYR A 160 -2.09 -15.50 -14.64
CA TYR A 160 -2.05 -14.92 -15.98
C TYR A 160 -0.71 -14.24 -16.23
N LYS A 161 -0.05 -14.61 -17.33
CA LYS A 161 1.19 -14.00 -17.79
C LYS A 161 0.91 -12.87 -18.79
N HIS A 162 1.93 -12.07 -19.13
CA HIS A 162 1.82 -11.11 -20.22
C HIS A 162 1.65 -11.86 -21.57
N PRO A 163 0.71 -11.47 -22.47
CA PRO A 163 -0.22 -10.34 -22.38
C PRO A 163 -1.57 -10.64 -21.70
N ASP A 164 -1.85 -11.89 -21.34
CA ASP A 164 -3.17 -12.35 -20.84
C ASP A 164 -3.54 -11.69 -19.51
N TYR A 165 -2.54 -11.35 -18.69
CA TYR A 165 -2.73 -10.54 -17.48
C TYR A 165 -3.58 -9.28 -17.75
N TRP A 166 -3.19 -8.52 -18.78
CA TRP A 166 -3.91 -7.30 -19.16
C TRP A 166 -5.21 -7.60 -19.90
N HIS A 167 -5.24 -8.66 -20.71
CA HIS A 167 -6.42 -9.04 -21.46
C HIS A 167 -7.60 -9.42 -20.57
N VAL A 168 -7.36 -10.13 -19.45
CA VAL A 168 -8.43 -10.47 -18.51
C VAL A 168 -8.97 -9.23 -17.82
N ILE A 169 -8.13 -8.29 -17.41
CA ILE A 169 -8.54 -7.01 -16.82
C ILE A 169 -9.39 -6.22 -17.83
N LYS A 170 -8.92 -6.07 -19.06
CA LYS A 170 -9.62 -5.33 -20.11
C LYS A 170 -10.98 -5.96 -20.45
N LYS A 171 -11.05 -7.29 -20.51
CA LYS A 171 -12.30 -8.02 -20.78
C LYS A 171 -13.33 -7.79 -19.67
N GLU A 172 -12.94 -7.92 -18.40
CA GLU A 172 -13.83 -7.71 -17.26
C GLU A 172 -14.26 -6.25 -17.14
N THR A 173 -13.34 -5.30 -17.31
CA THR A 173 -13.64 -3.86 -17.35
C THR A 173 -14.71 -3.54 -18.39
N LYS A 174 -14.60 -4.12 -19.60
CA LYS A 174 -15.60 -3.93 -20.66
C LYS A 174 -16.94 -4.60 -20.31
N ARG A 175 -16.89 -5.79 -19.70
CA ARG A 175 -18.10 -6.56 -19.34
C ARG A 175 -18.94 -5.86 -18.28
N THR A 176 -18.27 -5.27 -17.27
CA THR A 176 -18.95 -4.65 -16.11
C THR A 176 -19.22 -3.16 -16.29
N GLY A 177 -18.51 -2.49 -17.21
CA GLY A 177 -18.61 -1.04 -17.42
C GLY A 177 -17.84 -0.21 -16.37
N ASP A 178 -17.05 -0.84 -15.53
CA ASP A 178 -16.21 -0.15 -14.55
C ASP A 178 -15.09 0.63 -15.24
N MET A 179 -14.45 1.55 -14.49
CA MET A 179 -13.25 2.25 -14.97
C MET A 179 -12.06 1.30 -15.13
N ILE A 180 -11.94 0.33 -14.22
CA ILE A 180 -11.01 -0.78 -14.25
C ILE A 180 -11.56 -1.92 -13.38
N ASN A 181 -11.42 -3.18 -13.84
CA ASN A 181 -11.84 -4.35 -13.08
C ASN A 181 -10.79 -5.45 -13.17
N SER A 182 -10.10 -5.71 -12.07
CA SER A 182 -9.11 -6.79 -11.92
C SER A 182 -9.54 -7.89 -10.96
N ARG A 183 -10.79 -7.86 -10.46
CA ARG A 183 -11.30 -8.82 -9.49
C ARG A 183 -11.04 -10.26 -9.91
N LYS A 184 -11.40 -10.60 -11.15
CA LYS A 184 -11.19 -11.94 -11.70
C LYS A 184 -9.73 -12.35 -11.73
N LEU A 185 -8.80 -11.44 -12.04
CA LEU A 185 -7.37 -11.70 -12.04
C LEU A 185 -6.89 -12.19 -10.66
N PHE A 186 -7.30 -11.50 -9.59
CA PHE A 186 -6.95 -11.86 -8.21
C PHE A 186 -7.64 -13.13 -7.75
N ASP A 187 -8.94 -13.27 -8.00
CA ASP A 187 -9.71 -14.45 -7.57
C ASP A 187 -9.20 -15.73 -8.25
N ASP A 188 -8.92 -15.69 -9.55
CA ASP A 188 -8.37 -16.84 -10.30
C ASP A 188 -6.93 -17.17 -9.83
N SER A 189 -6.12 -16.15 -9.54
CA SER A 189 -4.76 -16.35 -9.07
C SER A 189 -4.72 -16.95 -7.66
N GLU A 190 -5.54 -16.46 -6.74
CA GLU A 190 -5.67 -17.03 -5.40
C GLU A 190 -6.21 -18.49 -5.45
N LYS A 191 -7.11 -18.78 -6.39
CA LYS A 191 -7.61 -20.16 -6.61
C LYS A 191 -6.53 -21.07 -7.17
N ALA A 192 -5.72 -20.58 -8.10
CA ALA A 192 -4.63 -21.36 -8.70
C ALA A 192 -3.44 -21.54 -7.75
N HIS A 193 -3.19 -20.55 -6.90
CA HIS A 193 -2.14 -20.56 -5.88
C HIS A 193 -2.74 -20.08 -4.55
N PRO A 194 -3.26 -20.99 -3.71
CA PRO A 194 -3.74 -20.64 -2.38
C PRO A 194 -2.65 -19.92 -1.57
N ILE A 195 -3.02 -18.80 -0.95
CA ILE A 195 -2.07 -17.96 -0.22
C ILE A 195 -1.41 -18.75 0.91
N THR A 196 -0.09 -18.78 0.92
CA THR A 196 0.69 -19.44 1.96
C THR A 196 0.91 -18.53 3.17
N GLU A 197 1.27 -19.12 4.31
CA GLU A 197 1.56 -18.33 5.52
C GLU A 197 2.71 -17.33 5.28
N ASP A 198 3.73 -17.69 4.51
CA ASP A 198 4.87 -16.80 4.24
C ASP A 198 4.48 -15.60 3.36
N GLU A 199 3.46 -15.75 2.52
CA GLU A 199 2.94 -14.68 1.66
C GLU A 199 2.00 -13.73 2.38
N MET A 200 1.43 -14.15 3.52
CA MET A 200 0.54 -13.34 4.36
C MET A 200 1.31 -12.23 5.07
N ILE A 201 0.73 -11.04 5.11
CA ILE A 201 1.25 -9.93 5.92
C ILE A 201 1.03 -10.24 7.40
N LYS A 202 2.09 -10.11 8.22
CA LYS A 202 2.06 -10.41 9.65
C LYS A 202 1.48 -9.23 10.44
N ILE A 203 0.19 -8.94 10.24
CA ILE A 203 -0.47 -7.79 10.86
C ILE A 203 -0.50 -7.84 12.39
N GLU A 204 -0.38 -9.02 12.98
CA GLU A 204 -0.23 -9.20 14.43
C GLU A 204 1.06 -8.59 14.99
N LYS A 205 2.05 -8.30 14.13
CA LYS A 205 3.30 -7.62 14.49
C LYS A 205 3.21 -6.10 14.42
N ILE A 206 2.09 -5.56 13.91
CA ILE A 206 1.87 -4.11 13.84
C ILE A 206 1.68 -3.56 15.24
N HIS A 207 2.26 -2.38 15.51
CA HIS A 207 2.19 -1.70 16.79
C HIS A 207 1.14 -0.57 16.78
N GLY A 208 0.61 -0.24 17.96
CA GLY A 208 -0.33 0.86 18.14
C GLY A 208 -1.72 0.56 17.59
N THR A 209 -2.21 1.39 16.67
CA THR A 209 -3.55 1.25 16.08
C THR A 209 -3.48 0.94 14.59
N LEU A 210 -4.26 -0.04 14.16
CA LEU A 210 -4.47 -0.42 12.76
C LEU A 210 -5.92 -0.11 12.37
N LEU A 211 -6.13 0.77 11.40
CA LEU A 211 -7.41 1.05 10.78
C LEU A 211 -7.44 0.48 9.36
N LEU A 212 -8.42 -0.38 9.10
CA LEU A 212 -8.68 -0.99 7.79
C LEU A 212 -10.01 -0.49 7.23
N ILE A 213 -9.99 -0.01 6.00
CA ILE A 213 -11.20 0.44 5.29
C ILE A 213 -11.30 -0.29 3.96
N GLY A 214 -12.45 -0.89 3.69
CA GLY A 214 -12.73 -1.61 2.45
C GLY A 214 -14.19 -1.55 2.06
N ALA A 215 -14.56 -2.25 1.00
CA ALA A 215 -15.92 -2.27 0.47
C ALA A 215 -16.28 -3.65 -0.10
N GLU A 216 -17.57 -4.01 -0.01
CA GLU A 216 -18.09 -5.27 -0.58
C GLU A 216 -18.04 -5.28 -2.11
N ASP A 217 -18.33 -4.14 -2.74
CA ASP A 217 -18.40 -3.99 -4.19
C ASP A 217 -17.04 -3.60 -4.82
N ASP A 218 -15.93 -3.91 -4.13
CA ASP A 218 -14.58 -3.68 -4.67
C ASP A 218 -14.35 -4.53 -5.93
N VAL A 219 -14.08 -3.88 -7.05
CA VAL A 219 -13.91 -4.52 -8.37
C VAL A 219 -12.45 -4.74 -8.76
N LEU A 220 -11.49 -4.27 -7.96
CA LEU A 220 -10.07 -4.54 -8.19
C LEU A 220 -9.63 -5.83 -7.52
N TRP A 221 -10.04 -6.04 -6.27
CA TRP A 221 -9.86 -7.29 -5.51
C TRP A 221 -10.82 -7.35 -4.32
N ASP A 222 -10.93 -8.51 -3.66
CA ASP A 222 -11.89 -8.73 -2.58
C ASP A 222 -11.44 -8.14 -1.24
N THR A 223 -11.48 -6.81 -1.13
CA THR A 223 -11.05 -6.12 0.08
C THR A 223 -11.82 -6.56 1.31
N ALA A 224 -13.13 -6.75 1.19
CA ALA A 224 -13.98 -7.19 2.30
C ALA A 224 -13.56 -8.57 2.83
N LYS A 225 -13.32 -9.54 1.94
CA LYS A 225 -12.77 -10.87 2.28
C LYS A 225 -11.42 -10.74 2.97
N TYR A 226 -10.53 -9.90 2.44
CA TYR A 226 -9.19 -9.73 2.99
C TYR A 226 -9.20 -9.11 4.39
N ILE A 227 -10.05 -8.10 4.63
CA ILE A 227 -10.23 -7.51 5.95
C ILE A 227 -10.79 -8.55 6.94
N ARG A 228 -11.75 -9.38 6.52
CA ARG A 228 -12.27 -10.46 7.37
C ARG A 228 -11.21 -11.49 7.72
N ARG A 229 -10.32 -11.85 6.78
CA ARG A 229 -9.17 -12.73 7.06
C ARG A 229 -8.20 -12.09 8.04
N MET A 230 -7.89 -10.80 7.88
CA MET A 230 -7.05 -10.07 8.83
C MET A 230 -7.68 -10.03 10.24
N LYS A 231 -8.97 -9.77 10.32
CA LYS A 231 -9.70 -9.83 11.60
C LYS A 231 -9.62 -11.21 12.25
N GLN A 232 -9.74 -12.28 11.46
CA GLN A 232 -9.61 -13.66 11.96
C GLN A 232 -8.18 -13.94 12.42
N ARG A 233 -7.17 -13.53 11.63
CA ARG A 233 -5.76 -13.66 12.01
C ARG A 233 -5.46 -12.99 13.36
N MET A 234 -5.99 -11.80 13.61
CA MET A 234 -5.79 -11.09 14.88
C MET A 234 -6.40 -11.83 16.09
N LYS A 235 -7.44 -12.66 15.89
CA LYS A 235 -7.98 -13.50 16.96
C LYS A 235 -7.11 -14.73 17.24
N GLU A 236 -6.38 -15.21 16.25
CA GLU A 236 -5.60 -16.45 16.30
C GLU A 236 -4.16 -16.22 16.75
N HIS A 237 -3.66 -14.97 16.68
CA HIS A 237 -2.29 -14.61 17.00
C HIS A 237 -2.21 -13.61 18.14
N PRO A 238 -1.30 -13.78 19.10
CA PRO A 238 -1.05 -12.78 20.14
C PRO A 238 -0.61 -11.46 19.51
N HIS A 239 -1.18 -10.34 19.96
CA HIS A 239 -0.86 -9.01 19.46
C HIS A 239 -1.12 -7.94 20.52
N THR A 240 -0.54 -6.77 20.34
CA THR A 240 -0.77 -5.57 21.15
C THR A 240 -1.51 -4.48 20.37
N CYS A 241 -1.61 -4.63 19.07
CA CYS A 241 -2.24 -3.68 18.17
C CYS A 241 -3.75 -3.61 18.40
N ARG A 242 -4.30 -2.38 18.45
CA ARG A 242 -5.74 -2.15 18.42
C ARG A 242 -6.22 -2.16 16.97
N LEU A 243 -7.10 -3.09 16.63
CA LEU A 243 -7.70 -3.18 15.31
C LEU A 243 -9.05 -2.46 15.25
N GLU A 244 -9.15 -1.51 14.33
CA GLU A 244 -10.40 -0.87 13.90
C GLU A 244 -10.61 -1.19 12.41
N PHE A 245 -11.85 -1.39 11.99
CA PHE A 245 -12.15 -1.65 10.58
C PHE A 245 -13.53 -1.14 10.18
N VAL A 246 -13.64 -0.77 8.90
CA VAL A 246 -14.89 -0.38 8.25
C VAL A 246 -14.98 -1.11 6.92
N ILE A 247 -16.09 -1.81 6.69
CA ILE A 247 -16.42 -2.40 5.39
C ILE A 247 -17.72 -1.75 4.93
N TYR A 248 -17.65 -0.96 3.87
CA TYR A 248 -18.83 -0.36 3.28
C TYR A 248 -19.62 -1.40 2.49
N GLU A 249 -20.93 -1.48 2.73
CA GLU A 249 -21.82 -2.38 2.01
C GLU A 249 -21.89 -2.01 0.52
N HIS A 250 -22.01 -0.71 0.25
CA HIS A 250 -22.00 -0.15 -1.10
C HIS A 250 -20.84 0.82 -1.25
N GLY A 251 -19.78 0.38 -1.87
CA GLY A 251 -18.57 1.16 -2.09
C GLY A 251 -17.67 0.45 -3.07
N THR A 252 -16.86 1.22 -3.77
CA THR A 252 -15.90 0.68 -4.73
C THR A 252 -14.49 0.62 -4.13
N HIS A 253 -13.52 0.25 -4.94
CA HIS A 253 -12.11 0.26 -4.56
C HIS A 253 -11.61 1.64 -4.11
N PHE A 254 -12.19 2.71 -4.64
CA PHE A 254 -11.82 4.08 -4.32
C PHE A 254 -12.71 4.63 -3.20
N VAL A 255 -12.43 4.21 -1.97
CA VAL A 255 -13.11 4.66 -0.73
C VAL A 255 -12.57 5.99 -0.18
N LEU A 256 -12.02 6.83 -1.04
CA LEU A 256 -11.40 8.12 -0.73
C LEU A 256 -12.39 9.28 -0.84
#